data_7e116baca23bcc828c40df3f3a332bf6
#
_entry.id   7e116baca23bcc828c40df3f3a332bf6
#
_cell.length_a   1.000
_cell.length_b   1.000
_cell.length_c   1.000
_cell.angle_alpha   90.00
_cell.angle_beta   90.00
_cell.angle_gamma   90.00
#
_symmetry.space_group_name_H-M   'P 1'
#
loop_
_entity.id
_entity.type
_entity.pdbx_description
1 polymer ?
#
loop_
_entity_poly.entity_id
_entity_poly.type
_entity_poly.pdbx_seq_one_letter_code
_entity_poly.pdbx_strand_id
1 'polypeptide(L)' 'MSIPPDDKPIYRLLTGKDDRAFCDRVSEALEQGWRLYGSPTLAWDGEGGYMKAAQAVVWKDADVVKG' A
#
# COMPACT_ATOMS: atom_id res chain seq x y z
N MET A 1 -1.05 -21.51 6.73
CA MET A 1 -0.58 -20.18 6.33
C MET A 1 -1.35 -19.71 5.11
N SER A 2 -1.96 -18.56 5.17
CA SER A 2 -2.66 -18.02 4.00
C SER A 2 -1.69 -17.31 3.07
N ILE A 3 -2.08 -17.25 1.79
CA ILE A 3 -1.29 -16.57 0.78
C ILE A 3 -2.07 -15.34 0.28
N PRO A 4 -1.37 -14.33 -0.25
CA PRO A 4 -2.06 -13.17 -0.80
C PRO A 4 -2.95 -13.57 -1.99
N PRO A 5 -4.03 -12.83 -2.25
CA PRO A 5 -4.88 -13.11 -3.41
C PRO A 5 -4.13 -12.86 -4.71
N ASP A 6 -4.52 -13.59 -5.76
CA ASP A 6 -3.99 -13.43 -7.12
C ASP A 6 -2.48 -13.59 -7.23
N ASP A 7 -1.87 -14.43 -6.36
CA ASP A 7 -0.43 -14.69 -6.34
C ASP A 7 0.42 -13.42 -6.19
N LYS A 8 -0.14 -12.39 -5.57
CA LYS A 8 0.60 -11.15 -5.33
C LYS A 8 1.69 -11.35 -4.30
N PRO A 9 2.77 -10.55 -4.37
CA PRO A 9 3.84 -10.65 -3.37
C PRO A 9 3.33 -10.29 -1.97
N ILE A 10 4.02 -10.77 -0.96
CA ILE A 10 3.64 -10.51 0.44
C ILE A 10 3.84 -9.04 0.85
N TYR A 11 4.65 -8.30 0.09
CA TYR A 11 4.87 -6.86 0.29
C TYR A 11 4.44 -6.11 -0.97
N ARG A 12 3.70 -5.02 -0.79
CA ARG A 12 3.28 -4.18 -1.90
C ARG A 12 3.43 -2.71 -1.50
N LEU A 13 3.93 -1.91 -2.43
CA LEU A 13 3.93 -0.46 -2.26
C LEU A 13 2.84 0.13 -3.15
N LEU A 14 1.77 0.61 -2.52
CA LEU A 14 0.68 1.26 -3.23
C LEU A 14 1.04 2.70 -3.46
N THR A 15 0.93 3.16 -4.70
CA THR A 15 1.23 4.55 -5.06
C THR A 15 0.12 5.13 -5.92
N GLY A 16 -0.02 6.45 -5.89
CA GLY A 16 -1.02 7.13 -6.68
C GLY A 16 -1.13 8.59 -6.29
N LYS A 17 -2.07 9.29 -6.90
CA LYS A 17 -2.37 10.67 -6.51
C LYS A 17 -2.91 10.69 -5.08
N ASP A 18 -2.60 11.76 -4.36
CA ASP A 18 -3.15 11.97 -3.02
C ASP A 18 -4.62 12.40 -3.16
N ASP A 19 -5.48 11.43 -3.40
CA ASP A 19 -6.90 11.66 -3.58
C ASP A 19 -7.71 10.50 -3.00
N ARG A 20 -9.03 10.60 -3.12
CA ARG A 20 -9.94 9.59 -2.58
C ARG A 20 -9.73 8.21 -3.19
N ALA A 21 -9.41 8.15 -4.48
CA ALA A 21 -9.19 6.87 -5.14
C ALA A 21 -8.03 6.11 -4.51
N PHE A 22 -6.97 6.82 -4.11
CA PHE A 22 -5.86 6.20 -3.40
C PHE A 22 -6.30 5.65 -2.04
N CYS A 23 -7.06 6.43 -1.29
CA CYS A 23 -7.58 5.99 0.01
C CYS A 23 -8.48 4.77 -0.15
N ASP A 24 -9.32 4.74 -1.18
CA ASP A 24 -10.19 3.60 -1.45
C ASP A 24 -9.37 2.34 -1.76
N ARG A 25 -8.28 2.48 -2.51
CA ARG A 25 -7.39 1.35 -2.81
C ARG A 25 -6.73 0.80 -1.55
N VAL A 26 -6.27 1.66 -0.67
CA VAL A 26 -5.67 1.24 0.60
C VAL A 26 -6.71 0.54 1.46
N SER A 27 -7.91 1.13 1.56
CA SER A 27 -9.01 0.54 2.33
C SER A 27 -9.38 -0.84 1.80
N GLU A 28 -9.47 -0.99 0.48
CA GLU A 28 -9.75 -2.27 -0.14
C GLU A 28 -8.68 -3.30 0.18
N ALA A 29 -7.41 -2.91 0.15
CA ALA A 29 -6.32 -3.82 0.51
C ALA A 29 -6.46 -4.29 1.95
N LEU A 30 -6.80 -3.39 2.88
CA LEU A 30 -7.00 -3.76 4.29
C LEU A 30 -8.15 -4.74 4.45
N GLU A 31 -9.23 -4.56 3.69
CA GLU A 31 -10.37 -5.49 3.71
C GLU A 31 -9.99 -6.87 3.20
N GLN A 32 -9.06 -6.96 2.24
CA GLN A 32 -8.60 -8.23 1.70
C GLN A 32 -7.68 -8.99 2.65
N GLY A 33 -7.15 -8.32 3.67
CA GLY A 33 -6.27 -8.96 4.64
C GLY A 33 -4.85 -8.40 4.67
N TRP A 34 -4.59 -7.32 3.95
CA TRP A 34 -3.31 -6.65 4.02
C TRP A 34 -3.22 -5.79 5.28
N ARG A 35 -2.00 -5.55 5.73
CA ARG A 35 -1.75 -4.67 6.89
C ARG A 35 -0.85 -3.52 6.48
N LEU A 36 -1.05 -2.37 7.08
CA LEU A 36 -0.18 -1.22 6.86
C LEU A 36 1.22 -1.51 7.40
N TYR A 37 2.22 -1.17 6.63
CA TYR A 37 3.61 -1.32 7.03
C TYR A 37 4.29 0.05 6.97
N GLY A 38 4.59 0.62 8.13
CA GLY A 38 5.15 1.96 8.21
C GLY A 38 4.11 3.06 8.00
N SER A 39 4.57 4.28 7.88
CA SER A 39 3.72 5.45 7.68
C SER A 39 3.56 5.76 6.21
N PRO A 40 2.43 6.36 5.82
CA PRO A 40 2.27 6.82 4.44
C PRO A 40 3.25 7.94 4.13
N THR A 41 3.59 8.07 2.86
CA THR A 41 4.51 9.09 2.38
C THR A 41 3.82 9.95 1.35
N LEU A 42 4.08 11.26 1.37
CA LEU A 42 3.62 12.21 0.36
C LEU A 42 4.82 12.89 -0.26
N ALA A 43 4.79 13.03 -1.58
CA ALA A 43 5.84 13.72 -2.31
C ALA A 43 5.24 14.44 -3.52
N TRP A 44 5.82 15.58 -3.88
CA TRP A 44 5.40 16.31 -5.06
C TRP A 44 5.95 15.63 -6.31
N ASP A 45 5.06 15.35 -7.27
CA ASP A 45 5.45 14.83 -8.58
C ASP A 45 5.44 15.99 -9.57
N GLY A 46 6.63 16.54 -9.88
CA GLY A 46 6.77 17.67 -10.77
C GLY A 46 6.33 17.37 -12.20
N GLU A 47 6.45 16.15 -12.65
CA GLU A 47 6.02 15.77 -14.00
C GLU A 47 4.51 15.67 -14.10
N GLY A 48 3.88 15.10 -13.09
CA GLY A 48 2.43 14.95 -13.05
C GLY A 48 1.71 16.19 -12.56
N GLY A 49 2.40 17.10 -11.86
CA GLY A 49 1.79 18.29 -11.31
C GLY A 49 0.82 18.02 -10.16
N TYR A 50 1.09 16.98 -9.35
CA TYR A 50 0.23 16.64 -8.22
C TYR A 50 1.04 16.04 -7.09
N MET A 51 0.42 15.96 -5.90
CA MET A 51 1.01 15.24 -4.76
C MET A 51 0.84 13.75 -4.97
N LYS A 52 1.94 13.03 -4.86
CA LYS A 52 1.94 11.57 -4.98
C LYS A 52 1.98 10.94 -3.61
N ALA A 53 1.08 10.02 -3.36
CA ALA A 53 1.00 9.29 -2.10
C ALA A 53 1.54 7.87 -2.27
N ALA A 54 2.12 7.35 -1.19
CA ALA A 54 2.60 5.97 -1.17
C ALA A 54 2.34 5.36 0.20
N GLN A 55 1.93 4.09 0.21
CA GLN A 55 1.71 3.35 1.44
C GLN A 55 2.11 1.90 1.22
N ALA A 56 3.04 1.42 2.04
CA ALA A 56 3.43 0.02 1.99
C ALA A 56 2.42 -0.83 2.77
N VAL A 57 2.11 -1.99 2.24
CA VAL A 57 1.26 -2.97 2.93
C VAL A 57 1.92 -4.34 2.84
N VAL A 58 1.70 -5.16 3.85
CA VAL A 58 2.22 -6.53 3.90
C VAL A 58 1.06 -7.48 4.14
N TRP A 59 1.19 -8.70 3.64
CA TRP A 59 0.17 -9.72 3.87
C TRP A 59 0.12 -10.08 5.35
N LYS A 60 -1.09 -10.24 5.88
CA LYS A 60 -1.33 -10.39 7.32
C LYS A 60 -0.54 -11.53 7.97
N ASP A 61 -0.26 -12.60 7.22
CA ASP A 61 0.47 -13.75 7.73
C ASP A 61 1.95 -13.73 7.37
N ALA A 62 2.43 -12.63 6.77
CA ALA A 62 3.83 -12.51 6.39
C ALA A 62 4.71 -12.30 7.61
N ASP A 63 5.86 -12.98 7.64
CA ASP A 63 6.86 -12.77 8.69
C ASP A 63 7.85 -11.72 8.18
N VAL A 64 7.52 -10.46 8.44
CA VAL A 64 8.32 -9.33 7.97
C VAL A 64 9.07 -8.70 9.13
N VAL A 65 10.38 -8.57 8.96
CA VAL A 65 11.21 -7.91 9.95
C VAL A 65 11.06 -6.40 9.79
N LYS A 66 10.67 -5.74 10.88
CA LYS A 66 10.55 -4.29 10.88
C LYS A 66 11.95 -3.68 10.95
N GLY A 67 12.29 -2.93 9.94
CA GLY A 67 13.54 -2.22 9.88
C GLY A 67 13.57 -0.94 10.69
#